data_ae24ac86c311f18d9ca06415cdd0035f
#
_entry.id   ae24ac86c311f18d9ca06415cdd0035f
#
_cell.length_a   1.000
_cell.length_b   1.000
_cell.length_c   1.000
_cell.angle_alpha   90.00
_cell.angle_beta   90.00
_cell.angle_gamma   90.00
#
_symmetry.space_group_name_H-M   'P 1'
#
loop_
_entity.id
_entity.type
_entity.pdbx_description
1 polymer ?
#
loop_
_entity_poly.entity_id
_entity_poly.type
_entity_poly.pdbx_seq_one_letter_code
_entity_poly.pdbx_strand_id
1 'polypeptide(L)'
;MAHKRIFALALAGAALLSLTACGGKTTDKTVDLTAFYNTLAEEYGWAEDAASSGEEDIMMMSLEGDMLEGSYPGLADVATKQLIAKAPMISAVVNEIVLAECGTEEDAATAASILQDRVDAQAEGGAWYPESMETWSNAQVVQNGTYVAMIATADHQEEIAEQFNALFA
;
A
#
# COMPACT_ATOMS: atom_id res chain seq x y z
N MET A 1 38.05 17.92 -73.20
CA MET A 1 37.08 18.64 -72.37
C MET A 1 36.64 17.72 -71.24
N ALA A 2 36.84 18.15 -70.04
CA ALA A 2 37.08 17.31 -68.86
C ALA A 2 35.79 16.69 -68.29
N HIS A 3 35.82 15.36 -68.09
CA HIS A 3 34.81 14.64 -67.33
C HIS A 3 35.25 14.59 -65.85
N LYS A 4 34.54 15.29 -64.97
CA LYS A 4 34.73 15.15 -63.53
C LYS A 4 33.76 14.07 -63.00
N ARG A 5 34.30 12.94 -62.56
CA ARG A 5 33.59 11.88 -61.84
C ARG A 5 33.49 12.30 -60.37
N ILE A 6 32.27 12.42 -59.92
CA ILE A 6 31.96 12.65 -58.50
C ILE A 6 31.65 11.30 -57.85
N PHE A 7 32.50 10.89 -56.90
CA PHE A 7 32.28 9.73 -56.06
C PHE A 7 31.28 10.12 -54.94
N ALA A 8 30.14 9.48 -54.89
CA ALA A 8 29.25 9.58 -53.77
C ALA A 8 29.62 8.53 -52.70
N LEU A 9 30.11 9.01 -51.56
CA LEU A 9 30.30 8.18 -50.37
C LEU A 9 28.94 8.03 -49.66
N ALA A 10 28.42 6.82 -49.62
CA ALA A 10 27.27 6.48 -48.78
C ALA A 10 27.75 6.22 -47.36
N LEU A 11 27.46 7.12 -46.41
CA LEU A 11 27.63 6.87 -44.99
C LEU A 11 26.39 6.12 -44.48
N ALA A 12 26.56 4.86 -44.16
CA ALA A 12 25.57 4.09 -43.42
C ALA A 12 25.65 4.48 -41.94
N GLY A 13 24.72 5.32 -41.49
CA GLY A 13 24.53 5.66 -40.10
C GLY A 13 23.79 4.53 -39.37
N ALA A 14 24.51 3.75 -38.59
CA ALA A 14 23.92 2.81 -37.64
C ALA A 14 23.32 3.61 -36.47
N ALA A 15 22.01 3.78 -36.44
CA ALA A 15 21.28 4.32 -35.29
C ALA A 15 21.28 3.25 -34.18
N LEU A 16 22.16 3.40 -33.20
CA LEU A 16 22.10 2.70 -31.94
C LEU A 16 20.90 3.24 -31.14
N LEU A 17 19.77 2.52 -31.19
CA LEU A 17 18.69 2.71 -30.25
C LEU A 17 19.16 2.27 -28.86
N SER A 18 19.62 3.21 -28.07
CA SER A 18 19.81 3.02 -26.64
C SER A 18 18.43 2.91 -26.00
N LEU A 19 18.00 1.68 -25.75
CA LEU A 19 16.94 1.38 -24.80
C LEU A 19 17.45 1.81 -23.42
N THR A 20 17.11 3.01 -23.00
CA THR A 20 17.13 3.38 -21.59
C THR A 20 16.04 2.55 -20.91
N ALA A 21 16.43 1.38 -20.38
CA ALA A 21 15.66 0.74 -19.36
C ALA A 21 15.61 1.71 -18.19
N CYS A 22 14.43 2.31 -17.93
CA CYS A 22 14.11 2.89 -16.64
C CYS A 22 14.09 1.74 -15.64
N GLY A 23 15.27 1.36 -15.14
CA GLY A 23 15.40 0.58 -13.94
C GLY A 23 14.94 1.47 -12.80
N GLY A 24 13.72 1.25 -12.31
CA GLY A 24 13.33 1.75 -11.01
C GLY A 24 14.42 1.34 -10.03
N LYS A 25 15.00 2.29 -9.31
CA LYS A 25 15.87 1.99 -8.19
C LYS A 25 14.99 1.23 -7.17
N THR A 26 15.10 -0.08 -7.13
CA THR A 26 14.74 -0.83 -5.93
C THR A 26 15.71 -0.36 -4.87
N THR A 27 15.24 0.52 -4.02
CA THR A 27 15.96 0.84 -2.78
C THR A 27 15.89 -0.42 -1.93
N ASP A 28 17.04 -1.07 -1.68
CA ASP A 28 17.19 -2.17 -0.69
C ASP A 28 16.97 -1.64 0.75
N LYS A 29 16.07 -0.67 0.92
CA LYS A 29 15.75 -0.09 2.22
C LYS A 29 14.69 -0.97 2.87
N THR A 30 15.10 -1.79 3.81
CA THR A 30 14.16 -2.53 4.65
C THR A 30 13.43 -1.54 5.56
N VAL A 31 12.12 -1.48 5.44
CA VAL A 31 11.24 -0.67 6.28
C VAL A 31 10.67 -1.56 7.39
N ASP A 32 10.74 -1.09 8.62
CA ASP A 32 10.09 -1.72 9.77
C ASP A 32 8.63 -1.22 9.85
N LEU A 33 7.70 -2.05 9.37
CA LEU A 33 6.28 -1.72 9.34
C LEU A 33 5.67 -1.66 10.75
N THR A 34 6.23 -2.42 11.71
CA THR A 34 5.78 -2.36 13.10
C THR A 34 6.14 -1.00 13.71
N ALA A 35 7.36 -0.53 13.48
CA ALA A 35 7.77 0.80 13.95
C ALA A 35 6.93 1.91 13.29
N PHE A 36 6.61 1.77 12.00
CA PHE A 36 5.74 2.71 11.30
C PHE A 36 4.33 2.72 11.88
N TYR A 37 3.71 1.55 12.07
CA TYR A 37 2.39 1.45 12.71
C TYR A 37 2.37 2.07 14.11
N ASN A 38 3.39 1.81 14.93
CA ASN A 38 3.48 2.38 16.27
C ASN A 38 3.57 3.91 16.24
N THR A 39 4.27 4.47 15.25
CA THR A 39 4.32 5.93 15.06
C THR A 39 2.93 6.50 14.75
N LEU A 40 2.18 5.86 13.85
CA LEU A 40 0.80 6.25 13.54
C LEU A 40 -0.11 6.12 14.77
N ALA A 41 0.05 5.03 15.53
CA ALA A 41 -0.75 4.79 16.72
C ALA A 41 -0.55 5.87 17.78
N GLU A 42 0.70 6.31 18.00
CA GLU A 42 1.00 7.45 18.89
C GLU A 42 0.45 8.78 18.35
N GLU A 43 0.56 9.01 17.04
CA GLU A 43 0.15 10.27 16.41
C GLU A 43 -1.36 10.45 16.38
N TYR A 44 -2.09 9.35 16.12
CA TYR A 44 -3.54 9.41 15.91
C TYR A 44 -4.37 8.82 17.07
N GLY A 45 -3.74 8.49 18.20
CA GLY A 45 -4.44 7.99 19.38
C GLY A 45 -5.07 6.60 19.16
N TRP A 46 -4.30 5.65 18.62
CA TRP A 46 -4.72 4.26 18.51
C TRP A 46 -4.11 3.44 19.63
N ALA A 47 -4.92 2.81 20.45
CA ALA A 47 -4.49 2.01 21.59
C ALA A 47 -4.83 0.53 21.42
N GLU A 48 -3.94 -0.35 21.86
CA GLU A 48 -4.18 -1.81 21.88
C GLU A 48 -4.41 -2.36 23.29
N ASP A 49 -4.16 -1.54 24.31
CA ASP A 49 -4.32 -1.89 25.72
C ASP A 49 -5.13 -0.82 26.44
N ALA A 50 -6.26 -1.23 26.99
CA ALA A 50 -7.14 -0.34 27.76
C ALA A 50 -6.46 0.28 29.01
N ALA A 51 -5.37 -0.32 29.50
CA ALA A 51 -4.64 0.23 30.65
C ALA A 51 -3.76 1.42 30.25
N SER A 52 -3.40 1.55 28.97
CA SER A 52 -2.58 2.64 28.40
C SER A 52 -3.39 3.62 27.56
N SER A 53 -4.69 3.34 27.30
CA SER A 53 -5.52 4.20 26.45
C SER A 53 -6.04 5.45 27.18
N GLY A 54 -6.11 6.56 26.44
CA GLY A 54 -6.84 7.76 26.83
C GLY A 54 -8.36 7.61 26.60
N GLU A 55 -9.14 8.60 27.07
CA GLU A 55 -10.62 8.59 26.91
C GLU A 55 -11.05 8.77 25.43
N GLU A 56 -10.19 9.34 24.59
CA GLU A 56 -10.45 9.64 23.19
C GLU A 56 -9.75 8.65 22.23
N ASP A 57 -8.97 7.69 22.73
CA ASP A 57 -8.22 6.77 21.90
C ASP A 57 -9.13 5.73 21.26
N ILE A 58 -8.82 5.39 20.00
CA ILE A 58 -9.49 4.30 19.29
C ILE A 58 -8.85 2.98 19.69
N MET A 59 -9.63 2.11 20.34
CA MET A 59 -9.16 0.77 20.70
C MET A 59 -9.05 -0.09 19.46
N MET A 60 -7.83 -0.54 19.16
CA MET A 60 -7.49 -1.39 18.02
C MET A 60 -7.24 -2.83 18.45
N MET A 61 -7.53 -3.75 17.56
CA MET A 61 -7.23 -5.18 17.73
C MET A 61 -6.47 -5.71 16.50
N SER A 62 -5.62 -6.70 16.73
CA SER A 62 -4.99 -7.43 15.63
C SER A 62 -6.00 -8.34 14.94
N LEU A 63 -5.99 -8.34 13.60
CA LEU A 63 -6.70 -9.33 12.80
C LEU A 63 -5.74 -10.48 12.49
N GLU A 64 -5.98 -11.65 13.06
CA GLU A 64 -5.16 -12.84 12.88
C GLU A 64 -6.05 -14.08 12.67
N GLY A 65 -5.51 -15.13 12.06
CA GLY A 65 -6.21 -16.39 11.86
C GLY A 65 -7.56 -16.22 11.16
N ASP A 66 -8.63 -16.75 11.76
CA ASP A 66 -9.98 -16.73 11.18
C ASP A 66 -10.53 -15.31 10.99
N MET A 67 -10.10 -14.34 11.81
CA MET A 67 -10.52 -12.94 11.66
C MET A 67 -9.84 -12.28 10.44
N LEU A 68 -8.57 -12.56 10.23
CA LEU A 68 -7.85 -12.10 9.03
C LEU A 68 -8.49 -12.70 7.77
N GLU A 69 -8.70 -14.00 7.75
CA GLU A 69 -9.31 -14.70 6.63
C GLU A 69 -10.75 -14.22 6.36
N GLY A 70 -11.53 -13.95 7.41
CA GLY A 70 -12.89 -13.42 7.29
C GLY A 70 -12.95 -12.00 6.74
N SER A 71 -11.93 -11.18 7.01
CA SER A 71 -11.86 -9.79 6.54
C SER A 71 -11.18 -9.65 5.18
N TYR A 72 -10.15 -10.49 4.92
CA TYR A 72 -9.27 -10.46 3.76
C TYR A 72 -9.03 -11.87 3.21
N PRO A 73 -10.05 -12.49 2.57
CA PRO A 73 -9.92 -13.87 2.09
C PRO A 73 -8.72 -14.06 1.16
N GLY A 74 -7.83 -14.98 1.51
CA GLY A 74 -6.62 -15.30 0.77
C GLY A 74 -5.40 -14.43 1.08
N LEU A 75 -5.49 -13.40 1.91
CA LEU A 75 -4.33 -12.59 2.28
C LEU A 75 -3.29 -13.40 3.07
N ALA A 76 -3.75 -14.34 3.89
CA ALA A 76 -2.88 -15.23 4.66
C ALA A 76 -2.03 -16.18 3.76
N ASP A 77 -2.47 -16.44 2.53
CA ASP A 77 -1.77 -17.27 1.55
C ASP A 77 -0.70 -16.50 0.76
N VAL A 78 -0.73 -15.17 0.81
CA VAL A 78 0.30 -14.33 0.18
C VAL A 78 1.61 -14.44 0.96
N ALA A 79 2.72 -14.63 0.24
CA ALA A 79 4.05 -14.72 0.85
C ALA A 79 4.48 -13.35 1.40
N THR A 80 4.30 -13.13 2.70
CA THR A 80 4.69 -11.89 3.39
C THR A 80 5.88 -12.12 4.31
N LYS A 81 6.75 -11.11 4.45
CA LYS A 81 7.83 -11.02 5.44
C LYS A 81 7.36 -10.29 6.70
N GLN A 82 6.51 -9.28 6.52
CA GLN A 82 5.84 -8.53 7.56
C GLN A 82 4.37 -8.40 7.19
N LEU A 83 3.46 -8.62 8.12
CA LEU A 83 2.02 -8.39 7.95
C LEU A 83 1.46 -7.84 9.24
N ILE A 84 0.88 -6.66 9.16
CA ILE A 84 0.18 -5.98 10.25
C ILE A 84 -1.22 -5.70 9.75
N ALA A 85 -2.22 -6.26 10.39
CA ALA A 85 -3.62 -6.00 10.10
C ALA A 85 -4.32 -5.61 11.41
N LYS A 86 -4.84 -4.42 11.47
CA LYS A 86 -5.47 -3.84 12.65
C LYS A 86 -6.84 -3.27 12.30
N ALA A 87 -7.79 -3.51 13.19
CA ALA A 87 -9.14 -2.98 13.06
C ALA A 87 -9.63 -2.44 14.41
N PRO A 88 -10.62 -1.52 14.42
CA PRO A 88 -11.18 -1.02 15.66
C PRO A 88 -11.99 -2.10 16.36
N MET A 89 -11.95 -2.14 17.69
CA MET A 89 -12.78 -3.06 18.48
C MET A 89 -14.26 -2.73 18.40
N ILE A 90 -14.61 -1.50 18.00
CA ILE A 90 -15.99 -1.02 17.85
C ILE A 90 -16.30 -0.85 16.37
N SER A 91 -17.17 -1.68 15.83
CA SER A 91 -17.52 -1.71 14.39
C SER A 91 -18.18 -0.45 13.83
N ALA A 92 -18.64 0.46 14.68
CA ALA A 92 -19.20 1.75 14.26
C ALA A 92 -18.12 2.77 13.88
N VAL A 93 -16.86 2.49 14.23
CA VAL A 93 -15.72 3.33 13.89
C VAL A 93 -15.01 2.73 12.67
N VAL A 94 -14.69 3.55 11.69
CA VAL A 94 -13.83 3.11 10.57
C VAL A 94 -12.40 3.51 10.89
N ASN A 95 -11.58 2.53 11.24
CA ASN A 95 -10.15 2.71 11.49
C ASN A 95 -9.39 1.39 11.24
N GLU A 96 -9.30 1.00 9.98
CA GLU A 96 -8.70 -0.27 9.58
C GLU A 96 -7.42 -0.03 8.80
N ILE A 97 -6.32 -0.61 9.26
CA ILE A 97 -4.98 -0.45 8.69
C ILE A 97 -4.40 -1.83 8.40
N VAL A 98 -3.95 -2.04 7.17
CA VAL A 98 -3.16 -3.21 6.78
C VAL A 98 -1.86 -2.75 6.16
N LEU A 99 -0.74 -3.26 6.67
CA LEU A 99 0.60 -3.01 6.16
C LEU A 99 1.27 -4.35 5.88
N ALA A 100 1.80 -4.54 4.67
CA ALA A 100 2.47 -5.78 4.28
C ALA A 100 3.80 -5.50 3.57
N GLU A 101 4.83 -6.27 3.91
CA GLU A 101 6.02 -6.47 3.10
C GLU A 101 5.93 -7.87 2.47
N CYS A 102 5.77 -7.94 1.16
CA CYS A 102 5.63 -9.17 0.42
C CYS A 102 6.99 -9.72 -0.05
N GLY A 103 7.02 -10.98 -0.45
CA GLY A 103 8.21 -11.64 -0.98
C GLY A 103 8.66 -11.06 -2.32
N THR A 104 7.70 -10.72 -3.17
CA THR A 104 7.90 -10.18 -4.53
C THR A 104 6.92 -9.04 -4.82
N GLU A 105 7.17 -8.27 -5.89
CA GLU A 105 6.22 -7.26 -6.36
C GLU A 105 4.91 -7.88 -6.89
N GLU A 106 4.94 -9.13 -7.37
CA GLU A 106 3.75 -9.88 -7.81
C GLU A 106 2.88 -10.27 -6.60
N ASP A 107 3.50 -10.74 -5.51
CA ASP A 107 2.81 -10.97 -4.24
C ASP A 107 2.20 -9.67 -3.70
N ALA A 108 2.93 -8.56 -3.78
CA ALA A 108 2.44 -7.25 -3.37
C ALA A 108 1.23 -6.79 -4.19
N ALA A 109 1.24 -7.01 -5.52
CA ALA A 109 0.09 -6.72 -6.37
C ALA A 109 -1.12 -7.61 -6.02
N THR A 110 -0.88 -8.87 -5.67
CA THR A 110 -1.93 -9.79 -5.20
C THR A 110 -2.52 -9.30 -3.88
N ALA A 111 -1.67 -8.94 -2.91
CA ALA A 111 -2.12 -8.36 -1.65
C ALA A 111 -2.92 -7.08 -1.87
N ALA A 112 -2.42 -6.16 -2.71
CA ALA A 112 -3.13 -4.91 -3.03
C ALA A 112 -4.52 -5.16 -3.63
N SER A 113 -4.68 -6.18 -4.49
CA SER A 113 -5.98 -6.56 -5.04
C SER A 113 -6.95 -7.04 -3.96
N ILE A 114 -6.49 -7.91 -3.05
CA ILE A 114 -7.30 -8.41 -1.92
C ILE A 114 -7.73 -7.25 -1.00
N LEU A 115 -6.82 -6.32 -0.73
CA LEU A 115 -7.12 -5.14 0.08
C LEU A 115 -8.12 -4.20 -0.62
N GLN A 116 -8.02 -4.05 -1.95
CA GLN A 116 -8.98 -3.27 -2.72
C GLN A 116 -10.37 -3.93 -2.72
N ASP A 117 -10.44 -5.25 -2.86
CA ASP A 117 -11.72 -5.99 -2.77
C ASP A 117 -12.42 -5.74 -1.42
N ARG A 118 -11.63 -5.63 -0.33
CA ARG A 118 -12.17 -5.25 0.99
C ARG A 118 -12.73 -3.84 1.00
N VAL A 119 -12.00 -2.87 0.45
CA VAL A 119 -12.44 -1.48 0.34
C VAL A 119 -13.75 -1.40 -0.44
N ASP A 120 -13.80 -2.02 -1.61
CA ASP A 120 -14.97 -2.02 -2.49
C ASP A 120 -16.19 -2.65 -1.81
N ALA A 121 -16.00 -3.82 -1.18
CA ALA A 121 -17.08 -4.50 -0.46
C ALA A 121 -17.67 -3.66 0.68
N GLN A 122 -16.84 -2.92 1.42
CA GLN A 122 -17.31 -2.06 2.49
C GLN A 122 -18.00 -0.80 1.97
N ALA A 123 -17.47 -0.19 0.92
CA ALA A 123 -18.04 0.98 0.27
C ALA A 123 -19.39 0.68 -0.42
N GLU A 124 -19.57 -0.53 -0.96
CA GLU A 124 -20.78 -0.97 -1.66
C GLU A 124 -21.90 -1.48 -0.72
N GLY A 125 -21.72 -1.40 0.59
CA GLY A 125 -22.78 -1.71 1.56
C GLY A 125 -22.37 -2.68 2.66
N GLY A 126 -21.13 -3.15 2.71
CA GLY A 126 -20.59 -3.93 3.82
C GLY A 126 -20.56 -3.10 5.12
N ALA A 127 -20.20 -1.83 5.00
CA ALA A 127 -20.36 -0.86 6.08
C ALA A 127 -21.81 -0.41 6.18
N TRP A 128 -22.43 -0.61 7.35
CA TRP A 128 -23.88 -0.41 7.55
C TRP A 128 -24.34 1.05 7.54
N TYR A 129 -23.43 1.98 7.85
CA TYR A 129 -23.76 3.41 7.98
C TYR A 129 -23.28 4.19 6.76
N PRO A 130 -24.10 5.14 6.23
CA PRO A 130 -23.72 5.95 5.07
C PRO A 130 -22.36 6.65 5.24
N GLU A 131 -22.09 7.21 6.42
CA GLU A 131 -20.83 7.88 6.72
C GLU A 131 -19.64 6.90 6.67
N SER A 132 -19.85 5.66 7.15
CA SER A 132 -18.83 4.61 7.07
C SER A 132 -18.58 4.19 5.62
N MET A 133 -19.62 4.05 4.79
CA MET A 133 -19.47 3.75 3.36
C MET A 133 -18.71 4.86 2.63
N GLU A 134 -18.97 6.13 2.96
CA GLU A 134 -18.22 7.26 2.40
C GLU A 134 -16.75 7.22 2.82
N THR A 135 -16.48 6.93 4.09
CA THR A 135 -15.10 6.75 4.58
C THR A 135 -14.38 5.63 3.83
N TRP A 136 -15.02 4.47 3.65
CA TRP A 136 -14.46 3.35 2.90
C TRP A 136 -14.25 3.68 1.42
N SER A 137 -15.13 4.45 0.79
CA SER A 137 -14.96 4.86 -0.61
C SER A 137 -13.75 5.79 -0.84
N ASN A 138 -13.26 6.43 0.21
CA ASN A 138 -12.07 7.26 0.20
C ASN A 138 -10.82 6.52 0.70
N ALA A 139 -10.93 5.25 1.12
CA ALA A 139 -9.81 4.47 1.61
C ALA A 139 -8.71 4.35 0.54
N GLN A 140 -7.46 4.32 1.01
CA GLN A 140 -6.29 4.30 0.16
C GLN A 140 -5.66 2.91 0.15
N VAL A 141 -5.46 2.32 -1.02
CA VAL A 141 -4.59 1.16 -1.21
C VAL A 141 -3.37 1.61 -1.99
N VAL A 142 -2.20 1.52 -1.39
CA VAL A 142 -0.94 2.03 -1.93
C VAL A 142 0.08 0.91 -2.01
N GLN A 143 0.75 0.77 -3.17
CA GLN A 143 1.86 -0.17 -3.35
C GLN A 143 3.15 0.60 -3.66
N ASN A 144 4.25 0.21 -3.01
CA ASN A 144 5.59 0.72 -3.28
C ASN A 144 6.58 -0.45 -3.32
N GLY A 145 6.91 -0.93 -4.52
CA GLY A 145 7.70 -2.14 -4.72
C GLY A 145 7.01 -3.37 -4.11
N THR A 146 7.66 -3.99 -3.13
CA THR A 146 7.13 -5.16 -2.39
C THR A 146 6.27 -4.78 -1.18
N TYR A 147 6.09 -3.49 -0.91
CA TYR A 147 5.31 -2.99 0.23
C TYR A 147 3.92 -2.55 -0.19
N VAL A 148 2.93 -2.87 0.63
CA VAL A 148 1.53 -2.49 0.40
C VAL A 148 0.95 -1.94 1.69
N ALA A 149 0.14 -0.89 1.58
CA ALA A 149 -0.68 -0.38 2.66
C ALA A 149 -2.13 -0.25 2.22
N MET A 150 -3.08 -0.63 3.08
CA MET A 150 -4.47 -0.22 3.02
C MET A 150 -4.76 0.66 4.23
N ILE A 151 -5.36 1.80 3.98
CA ILE A 151 -5.66 2.83 4.97
C ILE A 151 -7.14 3.18 4.84
N ALA A 152 -7.95 2.76 5.80
CA ALA A 152 -9.37 3.05 5.89
C ALA A 152 -9.65 3.66 7.27
N THR A 153 -9.42 4.96 7.42
CA THR A 153 -9.61 5.70 8.67
C THR A 153 -10.64 6.81 8.47
N ALA A 154 -11.34 7.22 9.52
CA ALA A 154 -12.32 8.30 9.41
C ALA A 154 -11.67 9.63 9.01
N ASP A 155 -10.44 9.85 9.47
CA ASP A 155 -9.65 11.04 9.21
C ASP A 155 -8.25 10.65 8.73
N HIS A 156 -7.52 11.57 8.09
CA HIS A 156 -6.08 11.46 7.75
C HIS A 156 -5.68 10.36 6.74
N GLN A 157 -6.61 9.75 5.98
CA GLN A 157 -6.28 8.66 5.04
C GLN A 157 -5.19 9.06 4.04
N GLU A 158 -5.34 10.24 3.43
CA GLU A 158 -4.40 10.75 2.43
C GLU A 158 -3.03 11.07 3.06
N GLU A 159 -3.03 11.68 4.25
CA GLU A 159 -1.82 12.02 5.00
C GLU A 159 -1.03 10.75 5.40
N ILE A 160 -1.71 9.72 5.88
CA ILE A 160 -1.09 8.44 6.24
C ILE A 160 -0.53 7.75 4.98
N ALA A 161 -1.23 7.82 3.84
CA ALA A 161 -0.73 7.30 2.57
C ALA A 161 0.53 8.04 2.10
N GLU A 162 0.60 9.36 2.28
CA GLU A 162 1.79 10.16 2.01
C GLU A 162 2.95 9.79 2.95
N GLN A 163 2.68 9.61 4.25
CA GLN A 163 3.67 9.15 5.22
C GLN A 163 4.22 7.77 4.85
N PHE A 164 3.36 6.83 4.43
CA PHE A 164 3.78 5.52 3.95
C PHE A 164 4.70 5.64 2.74
N ASN A 165 4.33 6.42 1.73
CA ASN A 165 5.17 6.64 0.54
C ASN A 165 6.51 7.29 0.86
N ALA A 166 6.56 8.18 1.85
CA ALA A 166 7.78 8.86 2.28
C ALA A 166 8.83 7.90 2.88
N LEU A 167 8.42 6.69 3.33
CA LEU A 167 9.35 5.67 3.81
C LEU A 167 10.32 5.21 2.72
N PHE A 168 9.97 5.37 1.45
CA PHE A 168 10.71 4.87 0.28
C PHE A 168 11.39 5.98 -0.54
N ALA A 169 11.27 7.24 -0.13
CA ALA A 169 11.85 8.41 -0.80
C ALA A 169 13.36 8.59 -0.55
#